data_a6dae2ae1cccd511ebfd81519dd84697
#
_entry.id   a6dae2ae1cccd511ebfd81519dd84697
#
_cell.length_a   1.000
_cell.length_b   1.000
_cell.length_c   1.000
_cell.angle_alpha   90.00
_cell.angle_beta   90.00
_cell.angle_gamma   90.00
#
_symmetry.space_group_name_H-M   'P 1'
#
loop_
_entity.id
_entity.type
_entity.pdbx_description
1 polymer ?
#
loop_
_entity_poly.entity_id
_entity_poly.type
_entity_poly.pdbx_seq_one_letter_code
_entity_poly.pdbx_strand_id
1 'polypeptide(L)'
;MSHPSASLVSVAMAFPHASATQHDLASIALQASAELRDRDDVIRRLYEGTKVTNRGVCVLEADGSQRFFPPAGEVQRSTRERIAAWALHASEMGVRAGADALRRGSVAPSHITHVITASCTGFASPGIDQALIEQLGLAANVQRVHVGFMGCHAMINALRVARAIAISEPDSVILVVAAEVCSVHFQHEHLSTDRIIANALFADGAGACVVAGNAAKARLCFRPLAAIAGTASTIVPGTRDAMSWTMGDHGCVMSLSKDVPAIIEREVRGWLGAWLDSQGLALADIRSWCVHPGGPRVLESVQRALGLPADALEDSHAVLRDHGNMSSPTVLAILERRLARDAHAWPCVMLAFGPGLTAEAAVLRAE
;
A
#
# COMPACT_ATOMS: atom_id res chain seq x y z
N MET A 1 10.03 34.05 7.66
CA MET A 1 9.06 33.12 8.25
C MET A 1 9.24 31.80 7.54
N SER A 2 9.55 30.70 8.25
CA SER A 2 9.65 29.38 7.64
C SER A 2 8.26 28.99 7.11
N HIS A 3 8.21 28.56 5.85
CA HIS A 3 6.96 28.05 5.30
C HIS A 3 6.47 26.84 6.14
N PRO A 4 5.15 26.75 6.41
CA PRO A 4 4.62 25.60 7.11
C PRO A 4 4.93 24.33 6.33
N SER A 5 5.60 23.38 6.96
CA SER A 5 5.98 22.09 6.36
C SER A 5 5.51 20.92 7.24
N ALA A 6 5.36 19.79 6.62
CA ALA A 6 5.08 18.51 7.28
C ALA A 6 6.31 17.60 7.10
N SER A 7 6.89 17.18 8.19
CA SER A 7 8.12 16.39 8.20
C SER A 7 7.81 14.91 8.37
N LEU A 8 8.29 14.08 7.45
CA LEU A 8 8.29 12.62 7.58
C LEU A 8 9.42 12.22 8.53
N VAL A 9 9.10 11.74 9.71
CA VAL A 9 10.07 11.44 10.78
C VAL A 9 10.60 10.01 10.66
N SER A 10 9.71 9.06 10.40
CA SER A 10 10.08 7.63 10.31
C SER A 10 9.17 6.87 9.36
N VAL A 11 9.64 5.72 8.88
CA VAL A 11 8.89 4.73 8.11
C VAL A 11 9.22 3.35 8.64
N ALA A 12 8.22 2.47 8.72
CA ALA A 12 8.39 1.08 9.10
C ALA A 12 7.37 0.17 8.43
N MET A 13 7.75 -1.09 8.23
CA MET A 13 6.89 -2.13 7.67
C MET A 13 6.68 -3.27 8.66
N ALA A 14 5.54 -3.93 8.55
CA ALA A 14 5.28 -5.21 9.19
C ALA A 14 4.67 -6.19 8.18
N PHE A 15 5.25 -7.38 8.12
CA PHE A 15 4.81 -8.45 7.24
C PHE A 15 4.15 -9.57 8.05
N PRO A 16 3.29 -10.42 7.44
CA PRO A 16 2.79 -11.62 8.08
C PRO A 16 3.91 -12.52 8.61
N HIS A 17 3.60 -13.31 9.62
CA HIS A 17 4.54 -14.33 10.14
C HIS A 17 4.73 -15.47 9.14
N ALA A 18 3.68 -15.80 8.38
CA ALA A 18 3.74 -16.79 7.32
C ALA A 18 3.95 -16.13 5.95
N SER A 19 4.73 -16.80 5.12
CA SER A 19 4.93 -16.43 3.72
C SER A 19 4.96 -17.69 2.86
N ALA A 20 4.67 -17.55 1.58
CA ALA A 20 4.75 -18.65 0.63
C ALA A 20 5.37 -18.21 -0.69
N THR A 21 6.02 -19.16 -1.35
CA THR A 21 6.53 -18.93 -2.71
C THR A 21 5.37 -18.82 -3.69
N GLN A 22 5.61 -18.17 -4.80
CA GLN A 22 4.61 -18.06 -5.87
C GLN A 22 4.21 -19.45 -6.43
N HIS A 23 5.15 -20.41 -6.41
CA HIS A 23 4.89 -21.79 -6.81
C HIS A 23 3.91 -22.49 -5.85
N ASP A 24 4.12 -22.35 -4.53
CA ASP A 24 3.24 -22.96 -3.53
C ASP A 24 1.83 -22.35 -3.58
N LEU A 25 1.75 -21.03 -3.77
CA LEU A 25 0.46 -20.34 -3.89
C LEU A 25 -0.31 -20.71 -5.17
N ALA A 26 0.40 -20.96 -6.27
CA ALA A 26 -0.22 -21.54 -7.47
C ALA A 26 -0.79 -22.95 -7.18
N SER A 27 -0.06 -23.75 -6.41
CA SER A 27 -0.50 -25.09 -6.01
C SER A 27 -1.72 -25.04 -5.09
N ILE A 28 -1.75 -24.11 -4.12
CA ILE A 28 -2.92 -23.85 -3.27
C ILE A 28 -4.14 -23.44 -4.13
N ALA A 29 -3.95 -22.55 -5.10
CA ALA A 29 -5.01 -22.12 -6.00
C ALA A 29 -5.62 -23.28 -6.80
N LEU A 30 -4.77 -24.15 -7.33
CA LEU A 30 -5.18 -25.34 -8.07
C LEU A 30 -5.96 -26.34 -7.19
N GLN A 31 -5.58 -26.48 -5.91
CA GLN A 31 -6.29 -27.34 -4.96
C GLN A 31 -7.63 -26.77 -4.53
N ALA A 32 -7.70 -25.46 -4.33
CA ALA A 32 -8.88 -24.78 -3.83
C ALA A 32 -9.97 -24.58 -4.91
N SER A 33 -9.64 -24.69 -6.21
CA SER A 33 -10.59 -24.44 -7.30
C SER A 33 -10.70 -25.65 -8.25
N ALA A 34 -11.92 -26.18 -8.41
CA ALA A 34 -12.20 -27.21 -9.41
C ALA A 34 -12.01 -26.70 -10.85
N GLU A 35 -12.28 -25.40 -11.10
CA GLU A 35 -12.17 -24.77 -12.42
C GLU A 35 -10.73 -24.69 -12.94
N LEU A 36 -9.74 -24.80 -12.04
CA LEU A 36 -8.34 -24.66 -12.38
C LEU A 36 -7.59 -25.98 -12.60
N ARG A 37 -8.15 -27.10 -12.17
CA ARG A 37 -7.45 -28.41 -12.13
C ARG A 37 -6.87 -28.85 -13.48
N ASP A 38 -7.61 -28.59 -14.56
CA ASP A 38 -7.18 -28.99 -15.91
C ASP A 38 -6.35 -27.90 -16.63
N ARG A 39 -5.95 -26.86 -15.88
CA ARG A 39 -5.24 -25.69 -16.42
C ARG A 39 -3.90 -25.41 -15.74
N ASP A 40 -3.28 -26.42 -15.14
CA ASP A 40 -2.06 -26.28 -14.31
C ASP A 40 -0.97 -25.44 -14.98
N ASP A 41 -0.56 -25.79 -16.21
CA ASP A 41 0.47 -25.04 -16.95
C ASP A 41 0.11 -23.58 -17.19
N VAL A 42 -1.17 -23.28 -17.43
CA VAL A 42 -1.65 -21.91 -17.66
C VAL A 42 -1.58 -21.10 -16.37
N ILE A 43 -2.04 -21.71 -15.27
CA ILE A 43 -2.07 -21.06 -13.95
C ILE A 43 -0.64 -20.77 -13.49
N ARG A 44 0.27 -21.74 -13.55
CA ARG A 44 1.68 -21.52 -13.17
C ARG A 44 2.31 -20.41 -13.98
N ARG A 45 2.11 -20.38 -15.32
CA ARG A 45 2.62 -19.30 -16.18
C ARG A 45 2.01 -17.92 -15.81
N LEU A 46 0.73 -17.86 -15.45
CA LEU A 46 0.13 -16.60 -15.01
C LEU A 46 0.75 -16.12 -13.69
N TYR A 47 0.96 -17.03 -12.73
CA TYR A 47 1.62 -16.72 -11.46
C TYR A 47 3.06 -16.25 -11.67
N GLU A 48 3.86 -16.96 -12.45
CA GLU A 48 5.24 -16.57 -12.81
C GLU A 48 5.29 -15.23 -13.55
N GLY A 49 4.31 -14.97 -14.41
CA GLY A 49 4.17 -13.71 -15.16
C GLY A 49 4.01 -12.48 -14.27
N THR A 50 3.58 -12.63 -13.03
CA THR A 50 3.47 -11.52 -12.05
C THR A 50 4.82 -11.02 -11.55
N LYS A 51 5.92 -11.78 -11.75
CA LYS A 51 7.26 -11.51 -11.24
C LYS A 51 7.38 -11.47 -9.72
N VAL A 52 6.37 -11.96 -9.01
CA VAL A 52 6.42 -12.19 -7.56
C VAL A 52 7.18 -13.50 -7.32
N THR A 53 8.09 -13.52 -6.36
CA THR A 53 8.81 -14.73 -5.96
C THR A 53 8.25 -15.27 -4.65
N ASN A 54 8.01 -14.38 -3.70
CA ASN A 54 7.50 -14.70 -2.39
C ASN A 54 6.57 -13.61 -1.91
N ARG A 55 5.61 -13.93 -1.04
CA ARG A 55 4.74 -12.94 -0.42
C ARG A 55 4.20 -13.40 0.92
N GLY A 56 3.94 -12.43 1.80
CA GLY A 56 3.29 -12.64 3.08
C GLY A 56 1.82 -12.98 2.90
N VAL A 57 1.32 -13.94 3.66
CA VAL A 57 -0.06 -14.41 3.62
C VAL A 57 -0.54 -14.73 5.03
N CYS A 58 -1.38 -13.86 5.60
CA CYS A 58 -1.86 -13.98 6.99
C CYS A 58 -2.70 -15.21 7.26
N VAL A 59 -3.36 -15.75 6.23
CA VAL A 59 -4.29 -16.88 6.38
C VAL A 59 -3.60 -18.25 6.24
N LEU A 60 -2.28 -18.29 6.14
CA LEU A 60 -1.50 -19.51 6.24
C LEU A 60 -1.12 -19.77 7.70
N GLU A 61 -1.06 -21.04 8.06
CA GLU A 61 -0.52 -21.52 9.34
C GLU A 61 1.00 -21.32 9.36
N ALA A 62 1.60 -21.37 10.56
CA ALA A 62 3.05 -21.18 10.71
C ALA A 62 3.89 -22.24 9.96
N ASP A 63 3.35 -23.41 9.71
CA ASP A 63 3.98 -24.48 8.92
C ASP A 63 3.78 -24.32 7.40
N GLY A 64 3.16 -23.21 6.96
CA GLY A 64 2.84 -22.94 5.57
C GLY A 64 1.60 -23.64 5.05
N SER A 65 0.94 -24.50 5.86
CA SER A 65 -0.32 -25.13 5.47
C SER A 65 -1.45 -24.11 5.40
N GLN A 66 -2.44 -24.40 4.56
CA GLN A 66 -3.63 -23.57 4.46
C GLN A 66 -4.86 -24.30 4.98
N ARG A 67 -5.62 -23.63 5.86
CA ARG A 67 -6.92 -24.11 6.38
C ARG A 67 -8.03 -23.09 6.20
N PHE A 68 -7.68 -21.90 5.76
CA PHE A 68 -8.64 -20.81 5.61
C PHE A 68 -9.54 -21.01 4.39
N PHE A 69 -9.00 -21.54 3.30
CA PHE A 69 -9.77 -21.80 2.09
C PHE A 69 -10.26 -23.26 2.10
N PRO A 70 -11.58 -23.48 2.01
CA PRO A 70 -12.12 -24.84 1.94
C PRO A 70 -11.64 -25.53 0.65
N PRO A 71 -11.55 -26.87 0.65
CA PRO A 71 -11.34 -27.65 -0.56
C PRO A 71 -12.39 -27.33 -1.64
N ALA A 72 -12.03 -27.58 -2.90
CA ALA A 72 -12.93 -27.38 -4.02
C ALA A 72 -14.23 -28.20 -3.87
N GLY A 73 -15.37 -27.54 -3.99
CA GLY A 73 -16.70 -28.14 -3.84
C GLY A 73 -17.30 -28.01 -2.44
N GLU A 74 -16.55 -27.49 -1.46
CA GLU A 74 -17.08 -27.13 -0.15
C GLU A 74 -17.58 -25.69 -0.11
N VAL A 75 -18.42 -25.37 0.90
CA VAL A 75 -18.99 -24.03 1.08
C VAL A 75 -17.87 -23.03 1.39
N GLN A 76 -17.80 -21.98 0.61
CA GLN A 76 -16.82 -20.91 0.79
C GLN A 76 -17.10 -20.07 2.04
N ARG A 77 -16.04 -19.51 2.62
CA ARG A 77 -16.18 -18.56 3.72
C ARG A 77 -16.92 -17.31 3.26
N SER A 78 -17.91 -16.93 4.05
CA SER A 78 -18.68 -15.71 3.86
C SER A 78 -17.81 -14.47 4.02
N THR A 79 -18.27 -13.35 3.46
CA THR A 79 -17.65 -12.03 3.68
C THR A 79 -17.50 -11.71 5.18
N ARG A 80 -18.47 -12.10 6.02
CA ARG A 80 -18.38 -11.92 7.48
C ARG A 80 -17.14 -12.61 8.08
N GLU A 81 -16.89 -13.88 7.73
CA GLU A 81 -15.74 -14.64 8.23
C GLU A 81 -14.42 -14.06 7.72
N ARG A 82 -14.39 -13.61 6.48
CA ARG A 82 -13.21 -12.97 5.85
C ARG A 82 -12.88 -11.63 6.51
N ILE A 83 -13.90 -10.82 6.81
CA ILE A 83 -13.73 -9.55 7.52
C ILE A 83 -13.30 -9.78 8.98
N ALA A 84 -13.79 -10.84 9.64
CA ALA A 84 -13.32 -11.18 10.99
C ALA A 84 -11.83 -11.53 11.01
N ALA A 85 -11.36 -12.32 10.02
CA ALA A 85 -9.93 -12.61 9.85
C ALA A 85 -9.12 -11.35 9.52
N TRP A 86 -9.64 -10.50 8.62
CA TRP A 86 -9.01 -9.20 8.34
C TRP A 86 -8.84 -8.37 9.61
N ALA A 87 -9.89 -8.22 10.42
CA ALA A 87 -9.85 -7.39 11.63
C ALA A 87 -8.76 -7.82 12.62
N LEU A 88 -8.55 -9.14 12.76
CA LEU A 88 -7.50 -9.71 13.59
C LEU A 88 -6.11 -9.38 13.03
N HIS A 89 -5.84 -9.79 11.80
CA HIS A 89 -4.51 -9.71 11.20
C HIS A 89 -4.10 -8.28 10.83
N ALA A 90 -5.04 -7.44 10.34
CA ALA A 90 -4.75 -6.05 10.03
C ALA A 90 -4.42 -5.24 11.28
N SER A 91 -5.12 -5.51 12.40
CA SER A 91 -4.81 -4.86 13.68
C SER A 91 -3.45 -5.28 14.22
N GLU A 92 -3.13 -6.57 14.20
CA GLU A 92 -1.83 -7.08 14.66
C GLU A 92 -0.67 -6.48 13.84
N MET A 93 -0.73 -6.57 12.52
CA MET A 93 0.32 -6.01 11.67
C MET A 93 0.40 -4.50 11.77
N GLY A 94 -0.75 -3.81 11.85
CA GLY A 94 -0.81 -2.36 12.03
C GLY A 94 -0.13 -1.90 13.30
N VAL A 95 -0.37 -2.59 14.42
CA VAL A 95 0.27 -2.33 15.72
C VAL A 95 1.78 -2.57 15.64
N ARG A 96 2.23 -3.65 15.02
CA ARG A 96 3.66 -3.95 14.84
C ARG A 96 4.36 -2.88 13.99
N ALA A 97 3.76 -2.48 12.88
CA ALA A 97 4.29 -1.40 12.03
C ALA A 97 4.32 -0.06 12.77
N GLY A 98 3.24 0.27 13.49
CA GLY A 98 3.15 1.48 14.30
C GLY A 98 4.20 1.54 15.40
N ALA A 99 4.36 0.44 16.17
CA ALA A 99 5.38 0.33 17.20
C ALA A 99 6.80 0.55 16.64
N ASP A 100 7.10 -0.07 15.50
CA ASP A 100 8.40 0.06 14.86
C ASP A 100 8.64 1.47 14.31
N ALA A 101 7.61 2.11 13.74
CA ALA A 101 7.69 3.50 13.28
C ALA A 101 7.96 4.47 14.44
N LEU A 102 7.29 4.31 15.57
CA LEU A 102 7.55 5.09 16.79
C LEU A 102 8.98 4.90 17.29
N ARG A 103 9.42 3.66 17.37
CA ARG A 103 10.78 3.29 17.80
C ARG A 103 11.86 3.91 16.89
N ARG A 104 11.72 3.76 15.57
CA ARG A 104 12.67 4.29 14.58
C ARG A 104 12.74 5.81 14.60
N GLY A 105 11.59 6.46 14.81
CA GLY A 105 11.51 7.91 14.94
C GLY A 105 11.92 8.46 16.31
N SER A 106 12.22 7.59 17.28
CA SER A 106 12.42 7.96 18.70
C SER A 106 11.24 8.79 19.24
N VAL A 107 10.02 8.42 18.87
CA VAL A 107 8.77 9.11 19.22
C VAL A 107 8.10 8.37 20.38
N ALA A 108 7.95 9.03 21.53
CA ALA A 108 7.19 8.45 22.64
C ALA A 108 5.69 8.38 22.29
N PRO A 109 4.97 7.29 22.65
CA PRO A 109 3.52 7.17 22.42
C PRO A 109 2.72 8.36 22.92
N SER A 110 3.10 8.94 24.03
CA SER A 110 2.46 10.13 24.64
C SER A 110 2.57 11.40 23.79
N HIS A 111 3.45 11.43 22.80
CA HIS A 111 3.57 12.58 21.89
C HIS A 111 2.59 12.51 20.72
N ILE A 112 1.99 11.34 20.45
CA ILE A 112 1.05 11.19 19.34
C ILE A 112 -0.24 11.95 19.64
N THR A 113 -0.58 12.87 18.74
CA THR A 113 -1.80 13.69 18.81
C THR A 113 -2.88 13.18 17.87
N HIS A 114 -2.48 12.54 16.77
CA HIS A 114 -3.39 12.03 15.75
C HIS A 114 -2.98 10.63 15.30
N VAL A 115 -3.99 9.81 15.01
CA VAL A 115 -3.85 8.51 14.34
C VAL A 115 -4.63 8.56 13.02
N ILE A 116 -3.96 8.29 11.91
CA ILE A 116 -4.59 8.11 10.61
C ILE A 116 -4.40 6.66 10.20
N THR A 117 -5.51 5.97 9.96
CA THR A 117 -5.46 4.59 9.44
C THR A 117 -5.95 4.53 8.01
N ALA A 118 -5.44 3.59 7.22
CA ALA A 118 -5.91 3.30 5.87
C ALA A 118 -6.08 1.80 5.66
N SER A 119 -7.18 1.42 5.00
CA SER A 119 -7.40 0.06 4.50
C SER A 119 -8.48 0.03 3.42
N CYS A 120 -8.35 -0.89 2.47
CA CYS A 120 -9.37 -1.19 1.47
C CYS A 120 -9.79 -2.66 1.47
N THR A 121 -9.17 -3.51 2.27
CA THR A 121 -9.43 -4.95 2.34
C THR A 121 -10.35 -5.36 3.48
N GLY A 122 -10.87 -4.40 4.22
CA GLY A 122 -11.89 -4.66 5.24
C GLY A 122 -12.19 -3.43 6.07
N PHE A 123 -13.17 -3.57 6.93
CA PHE A 123 -13.48 -2.57 7.94
C PHE A 123 -14.11 -3.22 9.18
N ALA A 124 -13.89 -2.63 10.32
CA ALA A 124 -14.54 -2.95 11.58
C ALA A 124 -14.67 -1.68 12.44
N SER A 125 -15.67 -1.66 13.30
CA SER A 125 -15.80 -0.64 14.34
C SER A 125 -16.14 -1.34 15.66
N PRO A 126 -15.21 -1.30 16.63
CA PRO A 126 -13.88 -0.66 16.67
C PRO A 126 -12.90 -1.16 15.62
N GLY A 127 -12.03 -0.26 15.12
CA GLY A 127 -11.11 -0.53 14.02
C GLY A 127 -9.63 -0.65 14.44
N ILE A 128 -8.75 -0.63 13.44
CA ILE A 128 -7.29 -0.65 13.64
C ILE A 128 -6.84 0.52 14.53
N ASP A 129 -7.49 1.67 14.42
CA ASP A 129 -7.22 2.87 15.20
C ASP A 129 -7.33 2.63 16.70
N GLN A 130 -8.37 1.91 17.16
CA GLN A 130 -8.52 1.58 18.57
C GLN A 130 -7.45 0.60 19.03
N ALA A 131 -7.13 -0.42 18.22
CA ALA A 131 -6.05 -1.37 18.54
C ALA A 131 -4.70 -0.65 18.70
N LEU A 132 -4.40 0.35 17.84
CA LEU A 132 -3.20 1.18 17.96
C LEU A 132 -3.18 1.96 19.27
N ILE A 133 -4.29 2.61 19.65
CA ILE A 133 -4.38 3.39 20.89
C ILE A 133 -4.14 2.50 22.10
N GLU A 134 -4.84 1.37 22.20
CA GLU A 134 -4.78 0.47 23.32
C GLU A 134 -3.42 -0.24 23.45
N GLN A 135 -2.92 -0.81 22.37
CA GLN A 135 -1.72 -1.66 22.44
C GLN A 135 -0.40 -0.87 22.39
N LEU A 136 -0.40 0.34 21.82
CA LEU A 136 0.78 1.23 21.84
C LEU A 136 0.77 2.17 23.04
N GLY A 137 -0.29 2.20 23.86
CA GLY A 137 -0.41 3.10 24.99
C GLY A 137 -0.51 4.58 24.58
N LEU A 138 -1.21 4.87 23.49
CA LEU A 138 -1.45 6.24 23.07
C LEU A 138 -2.46 6.91 24.01
N ALA A 139 -2.48 8.25 24.03
CA ALA A 139 -3.42 8.98 24.85
C ALA A 139 -4.89 8.72 24.39
N ALA A 140 -5.83 8.59 25.33
CA ALA A 140 -7.23 8.29 25.01
C ALA A 140 -7.94 9.40 24.21
N ASN A 141 -7.39 10.61 24.19
CA ASN A 141 -7.91 11.78 23.47
C ASN A 141 -7.23 12.01 22.11
N VAL A 142 -6.44 11.04 21.62
CA VAL A 142 -5.85 11.10 20.27
C VAL A 142 -6.96 11.24 19.22
N GLN A 143 -6.81 12.21 18.32
CA GLN A 143 -7.76 12.41 17.22
C GLN A 143 -7.56 11.33 16.15
N ARG A 144 -8.66 10.86 15.52
CA ARG A 144 -8.63 9.71 14.62
C ARG A 144 -9.27 10.02 13.28
N VAL A 145 -8.62 9.56 12.20
CA VAL A 145 -9.16 9.60 10.84
C VAL A 145 -8.94 8.24 10.19
N HIS A 146 -9.95 7.70 9.52
CA HIS A 146 -9.81 6.51 8.69
C HIS A 146 -9.97 6.85 7.20
N VAL A 147 -8.98 6.48 6.39
CA VAL A 147 -8.98 6.59 4.93
C VAL A 147 -9.38 5.23 4.36
N GLY A 148 -10.68 5.01 4.19
CA GLY A 148 -11.23 3.73 3.74
C GLY A 148 -11.45 3.69 2.22
N PHE A 149 -11.33 2.50 1.64
CA PHE A 149 -11.78 2.15 0.28
C PHE A 149 -11.16 2.94 -0.88
N MET A 150 -10.00 3.56 -0.66
CA MET A 150 -9.26 4.26 -1.73
C MET A 150 -8.45 3.32 -2.63
N GLY A 151 -8.27 2.04 -2.23
CA GLY A 151 -7.44 1.09 -2.95
C GLY A 151 -5.94 1.30 -2.73
N CYS A 152 -5.13 0.89 -3.68
CA CYS A 152 -3.66 0.85 -3.54
C CYS A 152 -2.99 2.21 -3.30
N HIS A 153 -3.67 3.32 -3.58
CA HIS A 153 -3.13 4.67 -3.33
C HIS A 153 -3.52 5.26 -1.95
N ALA A 154 -4.26 4.54 -1.11
CA ALA A 154 -4.79 5.05 0.16
C ALA A 154 -3.70 5.61 1.09
N MET A 155 -2.48 5.07 1.07
CA MET A 155 -1.37 5.63 1.84
C MET A 155 -1.00 7.05 1.41
N ILE A 156 -1.03 7.37 0.12
CA ILE A 156 -0.76 8.73 -0.37
C ILE A 156 -1.89 9.68 0.05
N ASN A 157 -3.15 9.21 0.04
CA ASN A 157 -4.27 9.98 0.58
C ASN A 157 -4.10 10.23 2.10
N ALA A 158 -3.67 9.22 2.86
CA ALA A 158 -3.39 9.35 4.28
C ALA A 158 -2.24 10.34 4.56
N LEU A 159 -1.17 10.32 3.75
CA LEU A 159 -0.09 11.31 3.81
C LEU A 159 -0.58 12.73 3.49
N ARG A 160 -1.53 12.89 2.55
CA ARG A 160 -2.19 14.17 2.28
C ARG A 160 -2.91 14.72 3.50
N VAL A 161 -3.68 13.86 4.18
CA VAL A 161 -4.39 14.23 5.42
C VAL A 161 -3.39 14.58 6.52
N ALA A 162 -2.37 13.75 6.72
CA ALA A 162 -1.32 14.01 7.71
C ALA A 162 -0.59 15.34 7.44
N ARG A 163 -0.26 15.62 6.17
CA ARG A 163 0.35 16.88 5.77
C ARG A 163 -0.56 18.08 6.07
N ALA A 164 -1.84 17.98 5.76
CA ALA A 164 -2.79 19.05 6.02
C ALA A 164 -2.90 19.36 7.52
N ILE A 165 -3.01 18.32 8.36
CA ILE A 165 -3.02 18.46 9.82
C ILE A 165 -1.71 19.08 10.31
N ALA A 166 -0.55 18.56 9.89
CA ALA A 166 0.76 19.05 10.33
C ALA A 166 1.01 20.54 9.98
N ILE A 167 0.40 21.01 8.90
CA ILE A 167 0.48 22.42 8.49
C ILE A 167 -0.49 23.29 9.30
N SER A 168 -1.72 22.83 9.52
CA SER A 168 -2.75 23.57 10.27
C SER A 168 -2.51 23.55 11.78
N GLU A 169 -1.92 22.48 12.29
CA GLU A 169 -1.60 22.24 13.69
C GLU A 169 -0.10 21.95 13.85
N PRO A 170 0.76 23.01 13.91
CA PRO A 170 2.22 22.82 13.89
C PRO A 170 2.81 22.01 15.05
N ASP A 171 2.07 21.87 16.15
CA ASP A 171 2.44 21.03 17.31
C ASP A 171 2.01 19.57 17.17
N SER A 172 1.35 19.19 16.07
CA SER A 172 0.86 17.83 15.89
C SER A 172 1.99 16.83 15.61
N VAL A 173 1.82 15.61 16.14
CA VAL A 173 2.60 14.41 15.81
C VAL A 173 1.60 13.33 15.41
N ILE A 174 1.71 12.85 14.21
CA ILE A 174 0.69 12.04 13.55
C ILE A 174 1.27 10.66 13.25
N LEU A 175 0.65 9.61 13.79
CA LEU A 175 0.93 8.22 13.40
C LEU A 175 0.01 7.84 12.25
N VAL A 176 0.59 7.52 11.09
CA VAL A 176 -0.14 7.06 9.91
C VAL A 176 0.12 5.57 9.74
N VAL A 177 -0.92 4.76 9.62
CA VAL A 177 -0.82 3.30 9.49
C VAL A 177 -1.73 2.82 8.36
N ALA A 178 -1.19 2.11 7.40
CA ALA A 178 -1.96 1.34 6.42
C ALA A 178 -1.78 -0.16 6.69
N ALA A 179 -2.87 -0.91 6.71
CA ALA A 179 -2.81 -2.35 6.91
C ALA A 179 -3.81 -3.07 6.01
N GLU A 180 -3.30 -4.03 5.23
CA GLU A 180 -4.09 -4.76 4.24
C GLU A 180 -3.91 -6.27 4.39
N VAL A 181 -5.02 -6.98 4.34
CA VAL A 181 -5.06 -8.44 4.32
C VAL A 181 -5.80 -8.87 3.05
N CYS A 182 -5.10 -8.80 1.93
CA CYS A 182 -5.67 -9.13 0.63
C CYS A 182 -5.98 -10.62 0.49
N SER A 183 -5.21 -11.47 1.17
CA SER A 183 -5.35 -12.93 1.09
C SER A 183 -6.71 -13.44 1.54
N VAL A 184 -7.41 -12.77 2.46
CA VAL A 184 -8.76 -13.16 2.86
C VAL A 184 -9.78 -13.08 1.72
N HIS A 185 -9.48 -12.34 0.65
CA HIS A 185 -10.36 -12.14 -0.50
C HIS A 185 -10.05 -13.03 -1.70
N PHE A 186 -9.14 -13.98 -1.55
CA PHE A 186 -8.83 -14.94 -2.60
C PHE A 186 -10.11 -15.59 -3.16
N GLN A 187 -10.25 -15.56 -4.48
CA GLN A 187 -11.42 -16.07 -5.20
C GLN A 187 -11.15 -17.49 -5.74
N HIS A 188 -12.11 -18.40 -5.56
CA HIS A 188 -11.97 -19.81 -5.94
C HIS A 188 -12.90 -20.22 -7.09
N GLU A 189 -13.92 -19.43 -7.37
CA GLU A 189 -14.98 -19.72 -8.35
C GLU A 189 -15.17 -18.53 -9.29
N HIS A 190 -15.78 -18.82 -10.45
CA HIS A 190 -16.03 -17.84 -11.50
C HIS A 190 -14.75 -17.09 -11.90
N LEU A 191 -13.69 -17.86 -12.13
CA LEU A 191 -12.34 -17.33 -12.31
C LEU A 191 -12.10 -16.85 -13.74
N SER A 192 -12.29 -15.55 -13.95
CA SER A 192 -11.75 -14.84 -15.10
C SER A 192 -10.23 -14.67 -14.99
N THR A 193 -9.57 -14.40 -16.11
CA THR A 193 -8.10 -14.21 -16.14
C THR A 193 -7.63 -13.09 -15.21
N ASP A 194 -8.38 -11.98 -15.11
CA ASP A 194 -8.09 -10.86 -14.23
C ASP A 194 -8.17 -11.24 -12.74
N ARG A 195 -9.14 -12.08 -12.34
CA ARG A 195 -9.24 -12.61 -10.98
C ARG A 195 -8.08 -13.54 -10.64
N ILE A 196 -7.67 -14.38 -11.58
CA ILE A 196 -6.49 -15.26 -11.39
C ILE A 196 -5.23 -14.40 -11.23
N ILE A 197 -5.07 -13.35 -12.03
CA ILE A 197 -3.94 -12.42 -11.91
C ILE A 197 -4.00 -11.67 -10.58
N ALA A 198 -5.18 -11.22 -10.13
CA ALA A 198 -5.34 -10.58 -8.83
C ALA A 198 -4.93 -11.54 -7.69
N ASN A 199 -5.43 -12.79 -7.72
CA ASN A 199 -5.02 -13.82 -6.77
C ASN A 199 -3.49 -14.06 -6.76
N ALA A 200 -2.84 -13.93 -7.93
CA ALA A 200 -1.40 -14.14 -8.08
C ALA A 200 -0.55 -12.93 -7.68
N LEU A 201 -1.11 -11.73 -7.65
CA LEU A 201 -0.38 -10.47 -7.37
C LEU A 201 -0.47 -10.04 -5.91
N PHE A 202 -1.68 -10.10 -5.32
CA PHE A 202 -1.94 -9.49 -4.02
C PHE A 202 -1.33 -10.27 -2.85
N ALA A 203 -0.85 -9.51 -1.88
CA ALA A 203 -0.20 -9.97 -0.66
C ALA A 203 -0.73 -9.20 0.56
N ASP A 204 -0.32 -9.62 1.74
CA ASP A 204 -0.67 -8.98 3.00
C ASP A 204 0.52 -8.18 3.55
N GLY A 205 0.21 -7.12 4.28
CA GLY A 205 1.23 -6.32 4.93
C GLY A 205 0.67 -5.05 5.57
N ALA A 206 1.46 -4.46 6.44
CA ALA A 206 1.20 -3.15 7.01
C ALA A 206 2.42 -2.25 6.90
N GLY A 207 2.18 -0.96 6.76
CA GLY A 207 3.20 0.07 6.78
C GLY A 207 2.77 1.23 7.66
N ALA A 208 3.70 1.82 8.38
CA ALA A 208 3.46 2.96 9.21
C ALA A 208 4.51 4.04 9.01
N CYS A 209 4.13 5.28 9.25
CA CYS A 209 5.06 6.39 9.32
C CYS A 209 4.62 7.41 10.38
N VAL A 210 5.58 8.18 10.87
CA VAL A 210 5.30 9.33 11.73
C VAL A 210 5.50 10.61 10.94
N VAL A 211 4.53 11.50 11.02
CA VAL A 211 4.57 12.85 10.42
C VAL A 211 4.47 13.87 11.54
N ALA A 212 5.28 14.92 11.49
CA ALA A 212 5.29 15.97 12.49
C ALA A 212 5.15 17.37 11.86
N GLY A 213 4.44 18.24 12.56
CA GLY A 213 4.42 19.67 12.27
C GLY A 213 5.71 20.37 12.73
N ASN A 214 5.95 21.55 12.23
CA ASN A 214 7.19 22.30 12.47
C ASN A 214 7.48 22.60 13.94
N ALA A 215 6.47 22.95 14.73
CA ALA A 215 6.65 23.23 16.15
C ALA A 215 6.95 21.96 16.95
N ALA A 216 6.22 20.86 16.67
CA ALA A 216 6.51 19.56 17.26
C ALA A 216 7.90 19.07 16.91
N LYS A 217 8.30 19.17 15.64
CA LYS A 217 9.66 18.81 15.18
C LYS A 217 10.74 19.55 15.97
N ALA A 218 10.61 20.86 16.11
CA ALA A 218 11.57 21.68 16.82
C ALA A 218 11.59 21.36 18.34
N ARG A 219 10.41 21.29 18.97
CA ARG A 219 10.27 21.03 20.41
C ARG A 219 10.79 19.66 20.83
N LEU A 220 10.54 18.63 20.01
CA LEU A 220 10.89 17.24 20.28
C LEU A 220 12.23 16.84 19.64
N CYS A 221 12.91 17.77 18.99
CA CYS A 221 14.21 17.55 18.33
C CYS A 221 14.22 16.37 17.36
N PHE A 222 13.13 16.16 16.62
CA PHE A 222 13.07 15.10 15.62
C PHE A 222 14.08 15.33 14.48
N ARG A 223 14.63 14.24 13.96
CA ARG A 223 15.48 14.22 12.78
C ARG A 223 14.68 13.63 11.62
N PRO A 224 13.99 14.45 10.83
CA PRO A 224 13.15 13.94 9.79
C PRO A 224 13.95 13.33 8.64
N LEU A 225 13.32 12.37 7.97
CA LEU A 225 13.84 11.74 6.76
C LEU A 225 13.68 12.66 5.55
N ALA A 226 12.54 13.39 5.50
CA ALA A 226 12.18 14.27 4.40
C ALA A 226 11.03 15.21 4.79
N ALA A 227 10.85 16.29 4.02
CA ALA A 227 9.63 17.09 4.02
C ALA A 227 8.62 16.51 3.01
N ILE A 228 7.34 16.41 3.38
CA ILE A 228 6.23 16.13 2.46
C ILE A 228 5.86 17.47 1.80
N ALA A 229 6.47 17.77 0.66
CA ALA A 229 6.36 19.08 0.04
C ALA A 229 5.02 19.31 -0.66
N GLY A 230 4.44 18.27 -1.29
CA GLY A 230 3.15 18.37 -1.98
C GLY A 230 2.51 17.03 -2.25
N THR A 231 1.21 17.07 -2.55
CA THR A 231 0.43 15.89 -2.99
C THR A 231 -0.50 16.28 -4.14
N ALA A 232 -0.79 15.34 -5.03
CA ALA A 232 -1.71 15.53 -6.14
C ALA A 232 -2.62 14.33 -6.33
N SER A 233 -3.77 14.57 -6.96
CA SER A 233 -4.78 13.57 -7.30
C SER A 233 -5.36 13.85 -8.68
N THR A 234 -5.65 12.79 -9.42
CA THR A 234 -6.46 12.88 -10.62
C THR A 234 -7.29 11.62 -10.81
N ILE A 235 -8.50 11.78 -11.33
CA ILE A 235 -9.30 10.69 -11.87
C ILE A 235 -9.24 10.79 -13.39
N VAL A 236 -8.87 9.71 -14.05
CA VAL A 236 -8.81 9.66 -15.52
C VAL A 236 -10.24 9.57 -16.06
N PRO A 237 -10.73 10.55 -16.84
CA PRO A 237 -12.09 10.53 -17.35
C PRO A 237 -12.40 9.28 -18.20
N GLY A 238 -13.61 8.75 -18.08
CA GLY A 238 -14.07 7.61 -18.88
C GLY A 238 -13.46 6.25 -18.52
N THR A 239 -12.78 6.12 -17.36
CA THR A 239 -12.09 4.90 -16.97
C THR A 239 -12.67 4.23 -15.72
N ARG A 240 -13.88 4.59 -15.31
CA ARG A 240 -14.54 4.07 -14.09
C ARG A 240 -14.50 2.55 -13.98
N ASP A 241 -14.70 1.86 -15.09
CA ASP A 241 -14.77 0.40 -15.13
C ASP A 241 -13.41 -0.26 -15.40
N ALA A 242 -12.33 0.52 -15.55
CA ALA A 242 -11.00 -0.01 -15.82
C ALA A 242 -10.42 -0.77 -14.61
N MET A 243 -10.78 -0.34 -13.40
CA MET A 243 -10.39 -1.00 -12.16
C MET A 243 -11.49 -0.78 -11.12
N SER A 244 -11.98 -1.87 -10.53
CA SER A 244 -12.95 -1.81 -9.44
C SER A 244 -12.62 -2.81 -8.33
N TRP A 245 -13.12 -2.51 -7.13
CA TRP A 245 -13.02 -3.36 -5.94
C TRP A 245 -14.39 -3.37 -5.29
N THR A 246 -15.10 -4.48 -5.39
CA THR A 246 -16.51 -4.57 -5.01
C THR A 246 -16.72 -5.67 -3.98
N MET A 247 -17.49 -5.39 -2.93
CA MET A 247 -17.84 -6.38 -1.92
C MET A 247 -18.87 -7.37 -2.46
N GLY A 248 -18.58 -8.66 -2.34
CA GLY A 248 -19.47 -9.77 -2.69
C GLY A 248 -19.81 -10.64 -1.47
N ASP A 249 -20.47 -11.77 -1.70
CA ASP A 249 -20.86 -12.71 -0.64
C ASP A 249 -19.67 -13.46 -0.04
N HIS A 250 -18.60 -13.63 -0.83
CA HIS A 250 -17.37 -14.33 -0.48
C HIS A 250 -16.14 -13.41 -0.52
N GLY A 251 -16.24 -12.25 0.10
CA GLY A 251 -15.18 -11.24 0.15
C GLY A 251 -15.26 -10.24 -1.00
N CYS A 252 -14.20 -9.47 -1.15
CA CYS A 252 -14.11 -8.47 -2.21
C CYS A 252 -13.64 -9.09 -3.53
N VAL A 253 -14.17 -8.58 -4.61
CA VAL A 253 -13.87 -9.02 -5.98
C VAL A 253 -13.23 -7.87 -6.73
N MET A 254 -12.06 -8.12 -7.32
CA MET A 254 -11.40 -7.18 -8.20
C MET A 254 -11.84 -7.39 -9.65
N SER A 255 -12.08 -6.27 -10.35
CA SER A 255 -12.07 -6.21 -11.80
C SER A 255 -10.90 -5.35 -12.25
N LEU A 256 -10.13 -5.83 -13.21
CA LEU A 256 -8.93 -5.17 -13.72
C LEU A 256 -8.85 -5.29 -15.24
N SER A 257 -9.12 -4.20 -15.95
CA SER A 257 -8.98 -4.17 -17.39
C SER A 257 -7.52 -4.36 -17.83
N LYS A 258 -7.32 -5.14 -18.87
CA LYS A 258 -6.03 -5.27 -19.55
C LYS A 258 -5.50 -3.94 -20.11
N ASP A 259 -6.36 -2.93 -20.24
CA ASP A 259 -6.05 -1.61 -20.81
C ASP A 259 -5.45 -0.64 -19.77
N VAL A 260 -5.51 -0.97 -18.47
CA VAL A 260 -4.96 -0.12 -17.40
C VAL A 260 -3.53 0.32 -17.67
N PRO A 261 -2.57 -0.55 -18.07
CA PRO A 261 -1.22 -0.14 -18.39
C PRO A 261 -1.16 0.91 -19.51
N ALA A 262 -1.93 0.72 -20.59
CA ALA A 262 -1.97 1.66 -21.72
C ALA A 262 -2.59 3.01 -21.35
N ILE A 263 -3.62 3.01 -20.48
CA ILE A 263 -4.22 4.23 -19.95
C ILE A 263 -3.18 5.00 -19.13
N ILE A 264 -2.47 4.33 -18.22
CA ILE A 264 -1.41 4.94 -17.41
C ILE A 264 -0.33 5.55 -18.31
N GLU A 265 0.13 4.80 -19.31
CA GLU A 265 1.18 5.25 -20.24
C GLU A 265 0.79 6.53 -20.98
N ARG A 266 -0.47 6.64 -21.38
CA ARG A 266 -0.99 7.82 -22.11
C ARG A 266 -1.17 9.04 -21.21
N GLU A 267 -1.64 8.85 -19.97
CA GLU A 267 -2.15 9.95 -19.15
C GLU A 267 -1.14 10.48 -18.12
N VAL A 268 -0.27 9.59 -17.57
CA VAL A 268 0.51 9.93 -16.37
C VAL A 268 1.51 11.07 -16.61
N ARG A 269 2.16 11.13 -17.77
CA ARG A 269 3.19 12.14 -18.06
C ARG A 269 2.61 13.56 -18.06
N GLY A 270 1.47 13.76 -18.73
CA GLY A 270 0.85 15.08 -18.85
C GLY A 270 0.40 15.61 -17.50
N TRP A 271 -0.32 14.78 -16.75
CA TRP A 271 -0.81 15.15 -15.42
C TRP A 271 0.31 15.39 -14.41
N LEU A 272 1.24 14.41 -14.29
CA LEU A 272 2.31 14.49 -13.31
C LEU A 272 3.27 15.63 -13.61
N GLY A 273 3.60 15.84 -14.90
CA GLY A 273 4.47 16.95 -15.33
C GLY A 273 3.88 18.31 -14.97
N ALA A 274 2.62 18.56 -15.35
CA ALA A 274 1.93 19.80 -15.02
C ALA A 274 1.84 20.06 -13.51
N TRP A 275 1.62 19.01 -12.70
CA TRP A 275 1.63 19.16 -11.26
C TRP A 275 3.03 19.47 -10.71
N LEU A 276 4.06 18.76 -11.15
CA LEU A 276 5.45 19.02 -10.73
C LEU A 276 5.88 20.45 -11.09
N ASP A 277 5.53 20.93 -12.28
CA ASP A 277 5.78 22.32 -12.68
C ASP A 277 5.15 23.32 -11.70
N SER A 278 3.94 23.05 -11.21
CA SER A 278 3.28 23.86 -10.18
C SER A 278 4.00 23.83 -8.82
N GLN A 279 4.82 22.79 -8.57
CA GLN A 279 5.67 22.66 -7.40
C GLN A 279 7.09 23.24 -7.62
N GLY A 280 7.34 23.84 -8.77
CA GLY A 280 8.65 24.36 -9.16
C GLY A 280 9.68 23.25 -9.42
N LEU A 281 9.24 22.10 -9.94
CA LEU A 281 10.08 20.96 -10.30
C LEU A 281 9.80 20.52 -11.74
N ALA A 282 10.83 20.24 -12.50
CA ALA A 282 10.71 19.48 -13.73
C ALA A 282 10.81 17.96 -13.45
N LEU A 283 10.31 17.12 -14.35
CA LEU A 283 10.52 15.67 -14.26
C LEU A 283 11.99 15.27 -14.15
N ALA A 284 12.89 16.03 -14.81
CA ALA A 284 14.32 15.81 -14.79
C ALA A 284 14.98 16.12 -13.42
N ASP A 285 14.33 16.90 -12.58
CA ASP A 285 14.82 17.22 -11.23
C ASP A 285 14.59 16.06 -10.24
N ILE A 286 13.70 15.13 -10.57
CA ILE A 286 13.35 14.01 -9.68
C ILE A 286 14.49 12.99 -9.65
N ARG A 287 15.02 12.75 -8.47
CA ARG A 287 16.17 11.88 -8.26
C ARG A 287 15.79 10.44 -7.90
N SER A 288 14.58 10.23 -7.39
CA SER A 288 14.11 8.89 -7.06
C SER A 288 12.61 8.76 -7.18
N TRP A 289 12.17 7.51 -7.36
CA TRP A 289 10.79 7.17 -7.65
C TRP A 289 10.33 5.99 -6.78
N CYS A 290 9.22 6.17 -6.08
CA CYS A 290 8.52 5.13 -5.36
C CYS A 290 7.18 4.89 -6.06
N VAL A 291 7.17 4.06 -7.10
CA VAL A 291 5.98 3.76 -7.89
C VAL A 291 5.34 2.47 -7.41
N HIS A 292 4.08 2.55 -6.97
CA HIS A 292 3.31 1.38 -6.54
C HIS A 292 3.19 0.35 -7.68
N PRO A 293 3.63 -0.91 -7.49
CA PRO A 293 3.58 -1.93 -8.51
C PRO A 293 2.21 -2.62 -8.55
N GLY A 294 1.24 -2.02 -9.24
CA GLY A 294 -0.05 -2.68 -9.52
C GLY A 294 0.10 -4.00 -10.30
N GLY A 295 1.31 -4.27 -10.78
CA GLY A 295 1.79 -5.41 -11.52
C GLY A 295 3.00 -4.97 -12.36
N PRO A 296 3.79 -5.90 -12.96
CA PRO A 296 4.99 -5.53 -13.70
C PRO A 296 4.70 -4.59 -14.87
N ARG A 297 3.60 -4.78 -15.58
CA ARG A 297 3.19 -3.93 -16.70
C ARG A 297 2.90 -2.48 -16.30
N VAL A 298 2.40 -2.25 -15.09
CA VAL A 298 2.18 -0.89 -14.57
C VAL A 298 3.50 -0.16 -14.44
N LEU A 299 4.52 -0.80 -13.86
CA LEU A 299 5.86 -0.23 -13.74
C LEU A 299 6.48 0.08 -15.10
N GLU A 300 6.39 -0.87 -16.04
CA GLU A 300 6.87 -0.71 -17.42
C GLU A 300 6.18 0.49 -18.11
N SER A 301 4.87 0.63 -17.94
CA SER A 301 4.12 1.73 -18.55
C SER A 301 4.49 3.09 -17.97
N VAL A 302 4.67 3.18 -16.63
CA VAL A 302 5.15 4.41 -15.97
C VAL A 302 6.56 4.73 -16.46
N GLN A 303 7.45 3.74 -16.54
CA GLN A 303 8.82 3.92 -17.01
C GLN A 303 8.87 4.49 -18.42
N ARG A 304 8.10 3.91 -19.35
CA ARG A 304 8.02 4.41 -20.75
C ARG A 304 7.39 5.81 -20.80
N ALA A 305 6.26 6.02 -20.12
CA ALA A 305 5.54 7.29 -20.14
C ALA A 305 6.39 8.46 -19.64
N LEU A 306 7.15 8.26 -18.59
CA LEU A 306 7.98 9.31 -17.98
C LEU A 306 9.39 9.37 -18.59
N GLY A 307 9.79 8.38 -19.40
CA GLY A 307 11.13 8.29 -19.98
C GLY A 307 12.21 8.01 -18.94
N LEU A 308 11.89 7.18 -17.93
CA LEU A 308 12.81 6.92 -16.82
C LEU A 308 13.91 5.95 -17.22
N PRO A 309 15.12 6.08 -16.63
CA PRO A 309 16.20 5.09 -16.75
C PRO A 309 15.75 3.68 -16.37
N ALA A 310 16.45 2.67 -16.87
CA ALA A 310 16.08 1.26 -16.65
C ALA A 310 16.06 0.85 -15.16
N ASP A 311 16.91 1.45 -14.35
CA ASP A 311 17.08 1.20 -12.91
C ASP A 311 16.24 2.11 -12.00
N ALA A 312 15.54 3.10 -12.55
CA ALA A 312 14.80 4.09 -11.76
C ALA A 312 13.70 3.48 -10.87
N LEU A 313 13.13 2.34 -11.29
CA LEU A 313 12.06 1.63 -10.57
C LEU A 313 12.54 0.31 -9.94
N GLU A 314 13.85 0.13 -9.76
CA GLU A 314 14.43 -1.10 -9.19
C GLU A 314 13.85 -1.44 -7.81
N ASP A 315 13.69 -0.44 -6.92
CA ASP A 315 13.12 -0.65 -5.60
C ASP A 315 11.63 -1.07 -5.68
N SER A 316 10.87 -0.54 -6.64
CA SER A 316 9.49 -0.93 -6.90
C SER A 316 9.39 -2.37 -7.42
N HIS A 317 10.26 -2.75 -8.35
CA HIS A 317 10.35 -4.13 -8.85
C HIS A 317 10.81 -5.11 -7.75
N ALA A 318 11.76 -4.71 -6.92
CA ALA A 318 12.24 -5.54 -5.83
C ALA A 318 11.15 -5.79 -4.77
N VAL A 319 10.39 -4.77 -4.38
CA VAL A 319 9.27 -4.94 -3.45
C VAL A 319 8.19 -5.85 -4.04
N LEU A 320 7.84 -5.69 -5.32
CA LEU A 320 6.89 -6.60 -5.99
C LEU A 320 7.40 -8.05 -5.99
N ARG A 321 8.67 -8.26 -6.30
CA ARG A 321 9.29 -9.59 -6.33
C ARG A 321 9.30 -10.25 -4.97
N ASP A 322 9.70 -9.51 -3.93
CA ASP A 322 10.01 -10.07 -2.60
C ASP A 322 8.78 -10.12 -1.68
N HIS A 323 7.76 -9.28 -1.92
CA HIS A 323 6.60 -9.12 -1.04
C HIS A 323 5.25 -9.15 -1.76
N GLY A 324 5.20 -9.10 -3.10
CA GLY A 324 3.96 -8.96 -3.86
C GLY A 324 3.34 -7.56 -3.75
N ASN A 325 2.10 -7.44 -4.21
CA ASN A 325 1.31 -6.22 -4.11
C ASN A 325 0.49 -6.23 -2.80
N MET A 326 0.97 -5.56 -1.78
CA MET A 326 0.29 -5.43 -0.48
C MET A 326 -0.77 -4.30 -0.48
N SER A 327 -1.22 -3.82 -1.65
CA SER A 327 -2.13 -2.66 -1.75
C SER A 327 -1.53 -1.38 -1.13
N SER A 328 -2.24 -0.68 -0.27
CA SER A 328 -1.87 0.67 0.21
C SER A 328 -0.51 0.78 0.91
N PRO A 329 -0.02 -0.16 1.74
CA PRO A 329 1.31 -0.03 2.37
C PRO A 329 2.49 -0.27 1.43
N THR A 330 2.27 -0.83 0.24
CA THR A 330 3.37 -1.17 -0.69
C THR A 330 4.28 0.02 -1.00
N VAL A 331 3.70 1.21 -1.17
CA VAL A 331 4.48 2.42 -1.49
C VAL A 331 5.42 2.84 -0.35
N LEU A 332 5.06 2.54 0.91
CA LEU A 332 5.98 2.74 2.05
C LEU A 332 7.10 1.70 2.08
N ALA A 333 6.83 0.45 1.70
CA ALA A 333 7.87 -0.57 1.58
C ALA A 333 8.93 -0.18 0.53
N ILE A 334 8.48 0.43 -0.58
CA ILE A 334 9.39 0.95 -1.60
C ILE A 334 10.21 2.12 -1.05
N LEU A 335 9.57 3.03 -0.33
CA LEU A 335 10.25 4.17 0.29
C LEU A 335 11.26 3.71 1.35
N GLU A 336 10.90 2.75 2.22
CA GLU A 336 11.81 2.18 3.22
C GLU A 336 13.05 1.58 2.55
N ARG A 337 12.85 0.76 1.51
CA ARG A 337 13.94 0.15 0.74
C ARG A 337 14.82 1.21 0.07
N ARG A 338 14.20 2.23 -0.50
CA ARG A 338 14.89 3.36 -1.14
C ARG A 338 15.76 4.12 -0.15
N LEU A 339 15.23 4.42 1.04
CA LEU A 339 15.96 5.11 2.11
C LEU A 339 17.14 4.29 2.65
N ALA A 340 16.98 2.97 2.72
CA ALA A 340 18.07 2.08 3.12
C ALA A 340 19.23 2.04 2.10
N ARG A 341 18.93 2.25 0.80
CA ARG A 341 19.92 2.25 -0.27
C ARG A 341 20.60 3.62 -0.43
N ASP A 342 19.85 4.71 -0.37
CA ASP A 342 20.35 6.08 -0.48
C ASP A 342 19.36 7.07 0.16
N ALA A 343 19.66 7.49 1.37
CA ALA A 343 18.81 8.44 2.13
C ALA A 343 18.83 9.87 1.59
N HIS A 344 19.63 10.17 0.57
CA HIS A 344 19.82 11.54 0.06
C HIS A 344 19.32 11.76 -1.37
N ALA A 345 18.67 10.79 -2.00
CA ALA A 345 18.16 10.92 -3.37
C ALA A 345 16.84 11.70 -3.44
N TRP A 346 16.91 12.97 -3.07
CA TRP A 346 15.79 13.91 -3.13
C TRP A 346 15.90 14.87 -4.32
N PRO A 347 14.80 15.35 -4.92
CA PRO A 347 13.39 15.02 -4.62
C PRO A 347 13.01 13.58 -5.00
N CYS A 348 12.10 12.99 -4.21
CA CYS A 348 11.50 11.69 -4.49
C CYS A 348 10.01 11.84 -4.80
N VAL A 349 9.52 11.20 -5.85
CA VAL A 349 8.08 11.11 -6.14
C VAL A 349 7.56 9.74 -5.73
N MET A 350 6.54 9.73 -4.88
CA MET A 350 5.68 8.58 -4.62
C MET A 350 4.50 8.65 -5.57
N LEU A 351 4.17 7.55 -6.25
CA LEU A 351 3.09 7.47 -7.24
C LEU A 351 2.33 6.15 -7.08
N ALA A 352 1.02 6.21 -7.02
CA ALA A 352 0.18 5.03 -6.95
C ALA A 352 -1.10 5.21 -7.77
N PHE A 353 -1.68 4.08 -8.20
CA PHE A 353 -2.91 4.01 -8.96
C PHE A 353 -3.94 3.15 -8.22
N GLY A 354 -5.21 3.39 -8.49
CA GLY A 354 -6.30 2.64 -7.88
C GLY A 354 -7.61 2.77 -8.64
N PRO A 355 -8.71 2.26 -8.05
CA PRO A 355 -10.02 2.25 -8.68
C PRO A 355 -10.43 3.60 -9.24
N GLY A 356 -11.12 3.58 -10.41
CA GLY A 356 -11.73 4.76 -10.95
C GLY A 356 -11.28 5.36 -12.28
N LEU A 357 -10.20 5.04 -12.97
CA LEU A 357 -8.81 4.89 -12.60
C LEU A 357 -8.31 6.19 -11.95
N THR A 358 -7.81 6.10 -10.76
CA THR A 358 -7.27 7.25 -10.03
C THR A 358 -5.74 7.17 -9.99
N ALA A 359 -5.06 8.31 -10.10
CA ALA A 359 -3.64 8.44 -9.82
C ALA A 359 -3.41 9.43 -8.68
N GLU A 360 -2.57 9.05 -7.73
CA GLU A 360 -2.17 9.84 -6.56
C GLU A 360 -0.66 9.97 -6.52
N ALA A 361 -0.18 11.17 -6.23
CA ALA A 361 1.24 11.44 -6.09
C ALA A 361 1.55 12.24 -4.81
N ALA A 362 2.75 12.02 -4.29
CA ALA A 362 3.36 12.89 -3.28
C ALA A 362 4.81 13.18 -3.68
N VAL A 363 5.29 14.39 -3.42
CA VAL A 363 6.70 14.75 -3.58
C VAL A 363 7.33 14.96 -2.22
N LEU A 364 8.41 14.23 -1.98
CA LEU A 364 9.26 14.35 -0.81
C LEU A 364 10.53 15.11 -1.19
N ARG A 365 10.98 16.02 -0.32
CA ARG A 365 12.23 16.81 -0.50
C ARG A 365 13.13 16.66 0.71
N ALA A 366 14.37 16.95 0.57
CA ALA A 366 15.26 17.14 1.71
C ALA A 366 14.70 18.21 2.67
N GLU A 367 14.89 18.02 3.96
CA GLU A 367 14.55 18.96 5.02
C GLU A 367 15.58 20.11 5.10
#